data_9df4ad88233f4bfcc7a9543064fd4995
#
_entry.id   9df4ad88233f4bfcc7a9543064fd4995
#
_cell.length_a   1.000
_cell.length_b   1.000
_cell.length_c   1.000
_cell.angle_alpha   90.00
_cell.angle_beta   90.00
_cell.angle_gamma   90.00
#
_symmetry.space_group_name_H-M   'P 1'
#
loop_
_entity.id
_entity.type
_entity.pdbx_description
1 polymer ?
#
loop_
_entity_poly.entity_id
_entity_poly.type
_entity_poly.pdbx_seq_one_letter_code
_entity_poly.pdbx_strand_id
1 'polypeptide(L)'
;MQELKPIKEGKVREIYDNGDSLIMVATDRISCFDVILDNIISKKGTVLTQMSKFWFDMTEDIIPNHMISVDVKDMPEFFQQEKFDGNSMMCRKLQMLPIECIVRGYITGSGWASYKENGTVCGIKLPEGLKESDRLPEPIYTPSTKAEIGDHDENISYEQSIAHLEKYFPGKGEEYATKLKDYTIALYKKCAEYALTRGIIIADTKFEFGLDENGNVVLGDEMLTPDSSRFWPADVYEPGHGQPSFDKQFARDWLKANPEKGWKLPEDVAQKTIDIYLEGYEKLTGKPLGK
;
A
#
# COMPACT_ATOMS: atom_id res chain seq x y z
N MET A 1 33.82 -5.67 2.68
CA MET A 1 32.50 -5.51 3.36
C MET A 1 31.80 -6.85 3.27
N GLN A 2 31.26 -7.37 4.38
CA GLN A 2 30.52 -8.65 4.36
C GLN A 2 29.17 -8.37 3.68
N GLU A 3 28.85 -9.15 2.64
CA GLU A 3 27.56 -9.05 1.95
C GLU A 3 26.45 -9.59 2.86
N LEU A 4 25.49 -8.74 3.22
CA LEU A 4 24.31 -9.15 3.96
C LEU A 4 23.27 -9.70 2.99
N LYS A 5 22.62 -10.79 3.38
CA LYS A 5 21.51 -11.36 2.62
C LYS A 5 20.19 -11.01 3.30
N PRO A 6 19.14 -10.72 2.53
CA PRO A 6 17.82 -10.51 3.10
C PRO A 6 17.30 -11.79 3.76
N ILE A 7 16.61 -11.65 4.88
CA ILE A 7 15.89 -12.75 5.54
C ILE A 7 14.57 -13.07 4.85
N LYS A 8 14.06 -12.12 4.06
CA LYS A 8 12.86 -12.29 3.23
C LYS A 8 12.98 -11.41 1.98
N GLU A 9 12.70 -12.02 0.84
CA GLU A 9 12.56 -11.33 -0.44
C GLU A 9 11.09 -11.38 -0.87
N GLY A 10 10.45 -10.21 -0.90
CA GLY A 10 9.12 -10.04 -1.48
C GLY A 10 9.19 -9.69 -2.97
N LYS A 11 8.03 -9.48 -3.58
CA LYS A 11 7.94 -9.11 -5.01
C LYS A 11 8.69 -7.81 -5.32
N VAL A 12 8.63 -6.84 -4.42
CA VAL A 12 9.19 -5.48 -4.60
C VAL A 12 9.99 -4.98 -3.39
N ARG A 13 10.17 -5.78 -2.35
CA ARG A 13 10.90 -5.43 -1.13
C ARG A 13 11.81 -6.55 -0.68
N GLU A 14 12.89 -6.15 -0.04
CA GLU A 14 13.84 -7.00 0.65
C GLU A 14 13.88 -6.60 2.13
N ILE A 15 13.87 -7.58 3.01
CA ILE A 15 13.89 -7.37 4.46
C ILE A 15 15.16 -7.99 5.02
N TYR A 16 15.92 -7.19 5.74
CA TYR A 16 17.16 -7.60 6.39
C TYR A 16 17.00 -7.56 7.90
N ASP A 17 17.57 -8.54 8.59
CA ASP A 17 17.63 -8.53 10.04
C ASP A 17 18.76 -7.59 10.51
N ASN A 18 18.45 -6.74 11.45
CA ASN A 18 19.39 -5.80 12.06
C ASN A 18 19.38 -5.90 13.61
N GLY A 19 19.36 -7.14 14.13
CA GLY A 19 19.29 -7.37 15.57
C GLY A 19 17.93 -6.97 16.15
N ASP A 20 17.86 -5.84 16.85
CA ASP A 20 16.61 -5.37 17.47
C ASP A 20 15.66 -4.67 16.50
N SER A 21 16.08 -4.47 15.24
CA SER A 21 15.31 -3.81 14.19
C SER A 21 15.34 -4.60 12.89
N LEU A 22 14.63 -4.10 11.89
CA LEU A 22 14.68 -4.57 10.50
C LEU A 22 15.12 -3.43 9.60
N ILE A 23 15.77 -3.77 8.47
CA ILE A 23 15.96 -2.84 7.38
C ILE A 23 15.11 -3.32 6.21
N MET A 24 14.16 -2.51 5.79
CA MET A 24 13.31 -2.75 4.64
C MET A 24 13.85 -1.95 3.45
N VAL A 25 14.20 -2.62 2.37
CA VAL A 25 14.67 -2.01 1.13
C VAL A 25 13.57 -2.15 0.08
N ALA A 26 12.98 -1.04 -0.33
CA ALA A 26 12.09 -1.01 -1.48
C ALA A 26 12.93 -1.05 -2.76
N THR A 27 12.68 -2.04 -3.60
CA THR A 27 13.43 -2.21 -4.85
C THR A 27 12.74 -1.51 -6.01
N ASP A 28 13.46 -1.33 -7.09
CA ASP A 28 12.94 -0.79 -8.35
C ASP A 28 12.20 -1.85 -9.20
N ARG A 29 12.02 -3.06 -8.66
CA ARG A 29 11.17 -4.09 -9.28
C ARG A 29 9.71 -3.63 -9.29
N ILE A 30 8.98 -3.97 -10.34
CA ILE A 30 7.54 -3.74 -10.44
C ILE A 30 6.81 -5.09 -10.55
N SER A 31 5.70 -5.23 -9.85
CA SER A 31 4.83 -6.41 -9.94
C SER A 31 3.43 -6.01 -10.38
N CYS A 32 2.91 -6.69 -11.40
CA CYS A 32 1.53 -6.57 -11.87
C CYS A 32 0.89 -7.95 -11.94
N PHE A 33 -0.36 -8.08 -11.48
CA PHE A 33 -1.09 -9.37 -11.49
C PHE A 33 -0.29 -10.51 -10.85
N ASP A 34 0.36 -10.22 -9.71
CA ASP A 34 1.21 -11.13 -8.95
C ASP A 34 2.51 -11.61 -9.64
N VAL A 35 2.78 -11.12 -10.84
CA VAL A 35 4.01 -11.40 -11.59
C VAL A 35 4.99 -10.24 -11.45
N ILE A 36 6.25 -10.53 -11.14
CA ILE A 36 7.35 -9.57 -11.20
C ILE A 36 7.72 -9.39 -12.67
N LEU A 37 7.68 -8.15 -13.16
CA LEU A 37 8.05 -7.85 -14.54
C LEU A 37 9.57 -7.88 -14.73
N ASP A 38 10.01 -8.08 -15.96
CA ASP A 38 11.44 -8.06 -16.33
C ASP A 38 12.05 -6.65 -16.25
N ASN A 39 11.21 -5.64 -16.06
CA ASN A 39 11.63 -4.24 -16.01
C ASN A 39 12.09 -3.83 -14.61
N ILE A 40 13.08 -2.95 -14.60
CA ILE A 40 13.47 -2.14 -13.43
C ILE A 40 12.97 -0.72 -13.67
N ILE A 41 12.16 -0.21 -12.76
CA ILE A 41 11.61 1.16 -12.81
C ILE A 41 12.46 2.03 -11.88
N SER A 42 13.47 2.67 -12.44
CA SER A 42 14.45 3.47 -11.70
C SER A 42 13.79 4.48 -10.77
N LYS A 43 14.29 4.60 -9.54
CA LYS A 43 13.75 5.44 -8.45
C LYS A 43 12.39 5.02 -7.88
N LYS A 44 11.78 3.93 -8.36
CA LYS A 44 10.51 3.46 -7.82
C LYS A 44 10.62 3.18 -6.32
N GLY A 45 11.66 2.46 -5.89
CA GLY A 45 11.90 2.15 -4.48
C GLY A 45 12.02 3.40 -3.62
N THR A 46 12.70 4.42 -4.13
CA THR A 46 12.84 5.71 -3.44
C THR A 46 11.48 6.40 -3.29
N VAL A 47 10.65 6.44 -4.34
CA VAL A 47 9.30 7.01 -4.27
C VAL A 47 8.48 6.30 -3.18
N LEU A 48 8.49 4.96 -3.14
CA LEU A 48 7.71 4.19 -2.16
C LEU A 48 8.15 4.50 -0.72
N THR A 49 9.46 4.52 -0.48
CA THR A 49 10.00 4.78 0.87
C THR A 49 9.75 6.21 1.34
N GLN A 50 10.03 7.19 0.48
CA GLN A 50 9.86 8.60 0.84
C GLN A 50 8.38 9.00 0.95
N MET A 51 7.49 8.39 0.17
CA MET A 51 6.05 8.59 0.30
C MET A 51 5.51 7.97 1.59
N SER A 52 5.95 6.76 1.95
CA SER A 52 5.59 6.14 3.23
C SER A 52 6.05 6.99 4.41
N LYS A 53 7.31 7.49 4.37
CA LYS A 53 7.82 8.41 5.39
C LYS A 53 6.94 9.65 5.55
N PHE A 54 6.59 10.29 4.44
CA PHE A 54 5.74 11.49 4.44
C PHE A 54 4.40 11.23 5.15
N TRP A 55 3.75 10.12 4.87
CA TRP A 55 2.49 9.77 5.50
C TRP A 55 2.63 9.31 6.95
N PHE A 56 3.70 8.59 7.30
CA PHE A 56 3.99 8.21 8.68
C PHE A 56 4.16 9.44 9.56
N ASP A 57 4.96 10.42 9.11
CA ASP A 57 5.16 11.68 9.83
C ASP A 57 3.83 12.45 10.02
N MET A 58 2.95 12.43 9.01
CA MET A 58 1.68 13.16 9.05
C MET A 58 0.65 12.54 9.99
N THR A 59 0.74 11.25 10.28
CA THR A 59 -0.29 10.48 10.97
C THR A 59 0.12 9.98 12.36
N GLU A 60 1.24 10.45 12.90
CA GLU A 60 1.73 10.08 14.24
C GLU A 60 0.75 10.38 15.36
N ASP A 61 -0.14 11.37 15.16
CA ASP A 61 -1.20 11.73 16.10
C ASP A 61 -2.38 10.74 16.13
N ILE A 62 -2.48 9.85 15.13
CA ILE A 62 -3.54 8.82 15.08
C ILE A 62 -3.02 7.51 15.67
N ILE A 63 -1.85 7.05 15.24
CA ILE A 63 -1.26 5.78 15.64
C ILE A 63 0.26 5.81 15.47
N PRO A 64 1.03 5.20 16.41
CA PRO A 64 2.44 4.97 16.20
C PRO A 64 2.70 4.11 14.96
N ASN A 65 3.81 4.37 14.26
CA ASN A 65 4.26 3.56 13.14
C ASN A 65 5.61 2.87 13.45
N HIS A 66 6.00 1.94 12.60
CA HIS A 66 7.20 1.14 12.80
C HIS A 66 8.51 1.81 12.35
N MET A 67 8.45 2.93 11.64
CA MET A 67 9.62 3.60 11.10
C MET A 67 10.51 4.14 12.25
N ILE A 68 11.80 3.85 12.17
CA ILE A 68 12.83 4.41 13.05
C ILE A 68 13.59 5.51 12.32
N SER A 69 14.11 5.21 11.12
CA SER A 69 14.84 6.16 10.27
C SER A 69 14.80 5.74 8.81
N VAL A 70 14.91 6.72 7.92
CA VAL A 70 15.18 6.51 6.48
C VAL A 70 16.55 7.04 6.06
N ASP A 71 17.33 7.60 7.00
CA ASP A 71 18.72 8.01 6.73
C ASP A 71 19.63 6.79 6.82
N VAL A 72 20.30 6.45 5.72
CA VAL A 72 21.23 5.32 5.69
C VAL A 72 22.41 5.48 6.63
N LYS A 73 22.70 6.70 7.10
CA LYS A 73 23.75 6.95 8.11
C LYS A 73 23.42 6.36 9.48
N ASP A 74 22.13 6.18 9.78
CA ASP A 74 21.67 5.53 11.00
C ASP A 74 21.68 3.99 10.88
N MET A 75 21.98 3.46 9.70
CA MET A 75 21.98 2.04 9.38
C MET A 75 23.41 1.46 9.37
N PRO A 76 23.57 0.13 9.45
CA PRO A 76 24.87 -0.52 9.30
C PRO A 76 25.61 -0.10 8.02
N GLU A 77 26.94 -0.11 8.06
CA GLU A 77 27.81 0.32 6.94
C GLU A 77 27.44 -0.30 5.59
N PHE A 78 26.95 -1.55 5.58
CA PHE A 78 26.47 -2.21 4.35
C PHE A 78 25.40 -1.41 3.62
N PHE A 79 24.51 -0.72 4.35
CA PHE A 79 23.40 0.07 3.76
C PHE A 79 23.81 1.52 3.44
N GLN A 80 25.01 1.98 3.80
CA GLN A 80 25.48 3.33 3.50
C GLN A 80 26.01 3.49 2.07
N GLN A 81 25.69 2.56 1.19
CA GLN A 81 26.01 2.61 -0.23
C GLN A 81 24.92 3.38 -1.00
N GLU A 82 25.29 4.08 -2.07
CA GLU A 82 24.37 4.88 -2.90
C GLU A 82 23.10 4.11 -3.34
N LYS A 83 23.23 2.81 -3.64
CA LYS A 83 22.10 1.98 -4.07
C LYS A 83 21.00 1.79 -3.01
N PHE A 84 21.28 2.10 -1.75
CA PHE A 84 20.34 1.99 -0.65
C PHE A 84 19.82 3.35 -0.15
N ASP A 85 20.41 4.43 -0.64
CA ASP A 85 20.03 5.78 -0.24
C ASP A 85 18.65 6.15 -0.78
N GLY A 86 17.80 6.60 0.14
CA GLY A 86 16.43 7.02 -0.15
C GLY A 86 15.40 5.89 -0.28
N ASN A 87 15.80 4.64 -0.53
CA ASN A 87 14.90 3.49 -0.70
C ASN A 87 14.90 2.50 0.47
N SER A 88 15.67 2.81 1.52
CA SER A 88 15.79 1.97 2.72
C SER A 88 15.10 2.62 3.91
N MET A 89 14.51 1.79 4.76
CA MET A 89 13.86 2.20 6.00
C MET A 89 14.24 1.24 7.13
N MET A 90 14.80 1.78 8.20
CA MET A 90 15.00 1.04 9.44
C MET A 90 13.70 1.06 10.24
N CYS A 91 13.22 -0.12 10.64
CA CYS A 91 11.93 -0.31 11.26
C CYS A 91 12.01 -1.11 12.56
N ARG A 92 11.10 -0.85 13.48
CA ARG A 92 10.86 -1.74 14.63
C ARG A 92 10.38 -3.10 14.15
N LYS A 93 10.75 -4.16 14.84
CA LYS A 93 10.17 -5.49 14.64
C LYS A 93 8.76 -5.49 15.23
N LEU A 94 7.81 -5.97 14.45
CA LEU A 94 6.42 -6.14 14.86
C LEU A 94 5.99 -7.58 14.66
N GLN A 95 5.12 -8.07 15.54
CA GLN A 95 4.33 -9.26 15.23
C GLN A 95 3.18 -8.86 14.32
N MET A 96 3.35 -9.07 13.00
CA MET A 96 2.35 -8.65 12.01
C MET A 96 1.03 -9.37 12.22
N LEU A 97 -0.07 -8.60 12.16
CA LEU A 97 -1.42 -9.14 12.19
C LEU A 97 -1.80 -9.69 10.81
N PRO A 98 -2.42 -10.88 10.72
CA PRO A 98 -2.65 -11.57 9.44
C PRO A 98 -3.90 -11.05 8.71
N ILE A 99 -4.06 -9.73 8.64
CA ILE A 99 -5.15 -9.03 7.96
C ILE A 99 -4.57 -7.93 7.07
N GLU A 100 -5.00 -7.88 5.83
CA GLU A 100 -4.85 -6.71 4.98
C GLU A 100 -6.04 -5.76 5.21
N CYS A 101 -5.75 -4.57 5.72
CA CYS A 101 -6.74 -3.58 6.10
C CYS A 101 -7.03 -2.66 4.92
N ILE A 102 -8.00 -3.05 4.09
CA ILE A 102 -8.38 -2.29 2.90
C ILE A 102 -9.52 -1.34 3.25
N VAL A 103 -9.40 -0.10 2.82
CA VAL A 103 -10.44 0.93 2.92
C VAL A 103 -10.74 1.51 1.55
N ARG A 104 -12.03 1.73 1.28
CA ARG A 104 -12.51 2.26 0.01
C ARG A 104 -13.40 3.47 0.25
N GLY A 105 -13.02 4.60 -0.33
CA GLY A 105 -13.87 5.79 -0.40
C GLY A 105 -14.60 5.91 -1.73
N TYR A 106 -14.18 5.14 -2.73
CA TYR A 106 -14.76 5.05 -4.07
C TYR A 106 -14.89 3.60 -4.47
N ILE A 107 -15.89 3.29 -5.31
CA ILE A 107 -16.17 1.92 -5.74
C ILE A 107 -15.45 1.60 -7.05
N THR A 108 -14.35 0.85 -6.98
CA THR A 108 -13.51 0.49 -8.11
C THR A 108 -12.83 -0.86 -7.93
N GLY A 109 -12.14 -1.36 -8.94
CA GLY A 109 -11.36 -2.59 -8.88
C GLY A 109 -12.18 -3.80 -8.41
N SER A 110 -11.64 -4.58 -7.47
CA SER A 110 -12.33 -5.77 -6.92
C SER A 110 -13.61 -5.42 -6.17
N GLY A 111 -13.67 -4.23 -5.53
CA GLY A 111 -14.89 -3.74 -4.89
C GLY A 111 -16.01 -3.51 -5.90
N TRP A 112 -15.70 -2.89 -7.03
CA TRP A 112 -16.67 -2.72 -8.13
C TRP A 112 -17.12 -4.05 -8.72
N ALA A 113 -16.18 -5.00 -8.90
CA ALA A 113 -16.53 -6.33 -9.39
C ALA A 113 -17.52 -7.04 -8.45
N SER A 114 -17.24 -7.02 -7.13
CA SER A 114 -18.13 -7.60 -6.11
C SER A 114 -19.52 -6.91 -6.09
N TYR A 115 -19.54 -5.58 -6.11
CA TYR A 115 -20.80 -4.83 -6.15
C TYR A 115 -21.65 -5.15 -7.36
N LYS A 116 -21.06 -5.27 -8.55
CA LYS A 116 -21.82 -5.66 -9.78
C LYS A 116 -22.44 -7.03 -9.66
N GLU A 117 -21.79 -7.94 -8.94
CA GLU A 117 -22.27 -9.32 -8.81
C GLU A 117 -23.48 -9.43 -7.88
N ASN A 118 -23.44 -8.75 -6.72
CA ASN A 118 -24.42 -8.99 -5.67
C ASN A 118 -24.82 -7.73 -4.84
N GLY A 119 -24.38 -6.55 -5.23
CA GLY A 119 -24.69 -5.29 -4.52
C GLY A 119 -23.96 -5.09 -3.20
N THR A 120 -22.96 -5.95 -2.90
CA THR A 120 -22.21 -5.89 -1.64
C THR A 120 -20.70 -5.88 -1.86
N VAL A 121 -19.96 -5.43 -0.85
CA VAL A 121 -18.50 -5.57 -0.76
C VAL A 121 -18.15 -6.05 0.65
N CYS A 122 -17.49 -7.19 0.80
CA CYS A 122 -17.15 -7.77 2.10
C CYS A 122 -18.37 -7.86 3.07
N GLY A 123 -19.54 -8.21 2.54
CA GLY A 123 -20.80 -8.29 3.30
C GLY A 123 -21.49 -6.94 3.55
N ILE A 124 -20.87 -5.81 3.18
CA ILE A 124 -21.47 -4.48 3.33
C ILE A 124 -22.40 -4.23 2.13
N LYS A 125 -23.70 -4.06 2.40
CA LYS A 125 -24.66 -3.68 1.36
C LYS A 125 -24.47 -2.21 0.99
N LEU A 126 -24.27 -1.94 -0.31
CA LEU A 126 -24.11 -0.58 -0.84
C LEU A 126 -25.41 -0.07 -1.47
N PRO A 127 -25.56 1.25 -1.65
CA PRO A 127 -26.69 1.83 -2.38
C PRO A 127 -26.83 1.26 -3.78
N GLU A 128 -28.08 1.15 -4.25
CA GLU A 128 -28.37 0.71 -5.62
C GLU A 128 -28.01 1.82 -6.63
N GLY A 129 -27.64 1.42 -7.84
CA GLY A 129 -27.40 2.32 -8.96
C GLY A 129 -26.02 2.98 -8.97
N LEU A 130 -25.07 2.54 -8.12
CA LEU A 130 -23.69 3.02 -8.19
C LEU A 130 -23.05 2.65 -9.52
N LYS A 131 -22.25 3.55 -10.05
CA LYS A 131 -21.41 3.37 -11.24
C LYS A 131 -19.95 3.15 -10.81
N GLU A 132 -19.15 2.62 -11.73
CA GLU A 132 -17.71 2.49 -11.51
C GLU A 132 -17.09 3.85 -11.15
N SER A 133 -16.22 3.85 -10.19
CA SER A 133 -15.56 5.04 -9.64
C SER A 133 -16.48 6.02 -8.89
N ASP A 134 -17.74 5.69 -8.63
CA ASP A 134 -18.57 6.54 -7.76
C ASP A 134 -17.95 6.69 -6.36
N ARG A 135 -18.06 7.88 -5.81
CA ARG A 135 -17.75 8.15 -4.41
C ARG A 135 -18.79 7.47 -3.51
N LEU A 136 -18.31 6.74 -2.52
CA LEU A 136 -19.19 6.16 -1.50
C LEU A 136 -19.66 7.23 -0.50
N PRO A 137 -20.87 7.10 0.07
CA PRO A 137 -21.38 8.03 1.09
C PRO A 137 -20.44 8.17 2.29
N GLU A 138 -19.86 7.04 2.74
CA GLU A 138 -18.81 6.95 3.75
C GLU A 138 -17.75 5.95 3.29
N PRO A 139 -16.49 6.12 3.72
CA PRO A 139 -15.47 5.11 3.48
C PRO A 139 -15.85 3.79 4.15
N ILE A 140 -15.66 2.68 3.45
CA ILE A 140 -15.94 1.34 3.95
C ILE A 140 -14.65 0.56 4.21
N TYR A 141 -14.63 -0.18 5.31
CA TYR A 141 -13.58 -1.11 5.67
C TYR A 141 -13.86 -2.48 5.07
N THR A 142 -12.99 -2.93 4.18
CA THR A 142 -13.17 -4.16 3.38
C THR A 142 -11.93 -5.05 3.51
N PRO A 143 -11.73 -5.71 4.67
CA PRO A 143 -10.52 -6.47 4.94
C PRO A 143 -10.37 -7.70 4.05
N SER A 144 -9.12 -8.16 3.92
CA SER A 144 -8.83 -9.48 3.41
C SER A 144 -7.88 -10.24 4.33
N THR A 145 -7.89 -11.55 4.24
CA THR A 145 -6.86 -12.36 4.89
C THR A 145 -5.52 -12.05 4.24
N LYS A 146 -4.44 -12.21 5.00
CA LYS A 146 -3.09 -12.24 4.45
C LYS A 146 -2.69 -13.70 4.30
N ALA A 147 -2.76 -14.20 3.08
CA ALA A 147 -2.45 -15.59 2.77
C ALA A 147 -0.96 -15.89 2.95
N GLU A 148 -0.63 -17.15 3.22
CA GLU A 148 0.75 -17.64 3.16
C GLU A 148 1.25 -17.64 1.71
N ILE A 149 2.58 -17.72 1.54
CA ILE A 149 3.19 -17.69 0.21
C ILE A 149 2.69 -18.91 -0.60
N GLY A 150 1.96 -18.63 -1.67
CA GLY A 150 1.38 -19.63 -2.58
C GLY A 150 -0.15 -19.70 -2.56
N ASP A 151 -0.79 -19.09 -1.59
CA ASP A 151 -2.24 -18.93 -1.52
C ASP A 151 -2.66 -17.51 -1.93
N HIS A 152 -3.96 -17.30 -2.17
CA HIS A 152 -4.54 -16.01 -2.51
C HIS A 152 -5.20 -15.38 -1.30
N ASP A 153 -5.05 -14.05 -1.19
CA ASP A 153 -5.76 -13.26 -0.20
C ASP A 153 -7.28 -13.32 -0.45
N GLU A 154 -8.06 -13.60 0.58
CA GLU A 154 -9.50 -13.71 0.49
C GLU A 154 -10.17 -12.48 1.11
N ASN A 155 -11.06 -11.82 0.37
CA ASN A 155 -11.91 -10.78 0.92
C ASN A 155 -12.84 -11.37 1.97
N ILE A 156 -12.87 -10.77 3.15
CA ILE A 156 -13.67 -11.24 4.30
C ILE A 156 -14.52 -10.10 4.88
N SER A 157 -15.61 -10.46 5.56
CA SER A 157 -16.37 -9.48 6.32
C SER A 157 -15.64 -9.06 7.61
N TYR A 158 -16.13 -8.00 8.24
CA TYR A 158 -15.63 -7.58 9.54
C TYR A 158 -15.76 -8.70 10.59
N GLU A 159 -16.89 -9.40 10.63
CA GLU A 159 -17.16 -10.51 11.55
C GLU A 159 -16.22 -11.69 11.27
N GLN A 160 -15.95 -11.97 10.01
CA GLN A 160 -14.97 -12.99 9.62
C GLN A 160 -13.53 -12.58 10.01
N SER A 161 -13.20 -11.28 9.98
CA SER A 161 -11.90 -10.81 10.45
C SER A 161 -11.72 -11.00 11.96
N ILE A 162 -12.78 -10.83 12.75
CA ILE A 162 -12.78 -11.17 14.19
C ILE A 162 -12.43 -12.65 14.38
N ALA A 163 -13.17 -13.54 13.70
CA ALA A 163 -12.95 -14.98 13.80
C ALA A 163 -11.56 -15.41 13.30
N HIS A 164 -11.04 -14.72 12.28
CA HIS A 164 -9.70 -14.98 11.77
C HIS A 164 -8.63 -14.59 12.80
N LEU A 165 -8.71 -13.38 13.37
CA LEU A 165 -7.78 -12.91 14.39
C LEU A 165 -7.85 -13.75 15.68
N GLU A 166 -9.04 -14.21 16.07
CA GLU A 166 -9.23 -15.06 17.26
C GLU A 166 -8.42 -16.37 17.18
N LYS A 167 -8.20 -16.91 15.97
CA LYS A 167 -7.38 -18.12 15.78
C LYS A 167 -5.91 -17.89 16.13
N TYR A 168 -5.39 -16.70 15.86
CA TYR A 168 -3.98 -16.35 16.10
C TYR A 168 -3.78 -15.68 17.46
N PHE A 169 -4.80 -15.02 17.97
CA PHE A 169 -4.78 -14.24 19.22
C PHE A 169 -6.02 -14.55 20.07
N PRO A 170 -6.07 -15.73 20.73
CA PRO A 170 -7.23 -16.15 21.50
C PRO A 170 -7.63 -15.13 22.57
N GLY A 171 -8.90 -14.76 22.60
CA GLY A 171 -9.47 -13.75 23.51
C GLY A 171 -9.20 -12.30 23.08
N LYS A 172 -8.60 -12.06 21.92
CA LYS A 172 -8.25 -10.72 21.41
C LYS A 172 -8.80 -10.43 20.03
N GLY A 173 -9.47 -11.37 19.38
CA GLY A 173 -9.93 -11.24 18.00
C GLY A 173 -10.79 -10.00 17.78
N GLU A 174 -11.81 -9.78 18.62
CA GLU A 174 -12.69 -8.61 18.51
C GLU A 174 -11.96 -7.30 18.84
N GLU A 175 -11.11 -7.28 19.87
CA GLU A 175 -10.33 -6.10 20.24
C GLU A 175 -9.45 -5.64 19.07
N TYR A 176 -8.69 -6.56 18.46
CA TYR A 176 -7.81 -6.23 17.36
C TYR A 176 -8.58 -5.88 16.09
N ALA A 177 -9.62 -6.63 15.73
CA ALA A 177 -10.44 -6.31 14.55
C ALA A 177 -11.05 -4.90 14.64
N THR A 178 -11.54 -4.51 15.83
CA THR A 178 -12.07 -3.17 16.09
C THR A 178 -10.99 -2.11 15.91
N LYS A 179 -9.83 -2.29 16.54
CA LYS A 179 -8.70 -1.35 16.41
C LYS A 179 -8.24 -1.21 14.96
N LEU A 180 -8.10 -2.32 14.22
CA LEU A 180 -7.70 -2.31 12.81
C LEU A 180 -8.68 -1.51 11.97
N LYS A 181 -9.99 -1.73 12.14
CA LYS A 181 -11.04 -1.00 11.43
C LYS A 181 -10.98 0.49 11.74
N ASP A 182 -10.95 0.84 13.04
CA ASP A 182 -11.01 2.24 13.48
C ASP A 182 -9.78 3.02 13.02
N TYR A 183 -8.58 2.47 13.18
CA TYR A 183 -7.35 3.09 12.70
C TYR A 183 -7.33 3.22 11.17
N THR A 184 -7.76 2.19 10.45
CA THR A 184 -7.82 2.20 8.99
C THR A 184 -8.72 3.33 8.48
N ILE A 185 -9.92 3.47 9.05
CA ILE A 185 -10.85 4.54 8.67
C ILE A 185 -10.31 5.92 9.05
N ALA A 186 -9.73 6.06 10.25
CA ALA A 186 -9.17 7.34 10.70
C ALA A 186 -7.99 7.80 9.83
N LEU A 187 -7.05 6.90 9.55
CA LEU A 187 -5.92 7.15 8.65
C LEU A 187 -6.40 7.56 7.26
N TYR A 188 -7.32 6.80 6.69
CA TYR A 188 -7.86 7.08 5.37
C TYR A 188 -8.52 8.47 5.32
N LYS A 189 -9.42 8.79 6.25
CA LYS A 189 -10.14 10.08 6.26
C LYS A 189 -9.16 11.25 6.30
N LYS A 190 -8.18 11.24 7.19
CA LYS A 190 -7.17 12.30 7.31
C LYS A 190 -6.34 12.45 6.04
N CYS A 191 -5.83 11.34 5.52
CA CYS A 191 -4.96 11.36 4.34
C CYS A 191 -5.73 11.71 3.06
N ALA A 192 -6.96 11.22 2.88
CA ALA A 192 -7.80 11.53 1.73
C ALA A 192 -8.21 13.00 1.70
N GLU A 193 -8.53 13.60 2.85
CA GLU A 193 -8.81 15.03 2.97
C GLU A 193 -7.58 15.86 2.56
N TYR A 194 -6.41 15.54 3.09
CA TYR A 194 -5.17 16.22 2.71
C TYR A 194 -4.86 16.04 1.22
N ALA A 195 -4.91 14.82 0.68
CA ALA A 195 -4.61 14.55 -0.72
C ALA A 195 -5.53 15.33 -1.66
N LEU A 196 -6.81 15.50 -1.30
CA LEU A 196 -7.74 16.26 -2.09
C LEU A 196 -7.32 17.75 -2.18
N THR A 197 -6.76 18.34 -1.12
CA THR A 197 -6.20 19.71 -1.17
C THR A 197 -5.00 19.81 -2.12
N ARG A 198 -4.39 18.67 -2.44
CA ARG A 198 -3.27 18.56 -3.38
C ARG A 198 -3.70 18.14 -4.79
N GLY A 199 -5.03 18.11 -5.05
CA GLY A 199 -5.59 17.72 -6.34
C GLY A 199 -5.56 16.21 -6.60
N ILE A 200 -5.44 15.39 -5.56
CA ILE A 200 -5.41 13.94 -5.64
C ILE A 200 -6.55 13.31 -4.85
N ILE A 201 -7.30 12.43 -5.49
CA ILE A 201 -8.28 11.55 -4.86
C ILE A 201 -7.57 10.24 -4.48
N ILE A 202 -7.65 9.85 -3.22
CA ILE A 202 -7.30 8.49 -2.78
C ILE A 202 -8.56 7.65 -2.88
N ALA A 203 -8.67 6.79 -3.89
CA ALA A 203 -9.87 6.00 -4.11
C ALA A 203 -9.99 4.85 -3.11
N ASP A 204 -8.90 4.14 -2.91
CA ASP A 204 -8.74 3.08 -1.92
C ASP A 204 -7.27 2.92 -1.54
N THR A 205 -7.03 2.23 -0.45
CA THR A 205 -5.70 1.87 0.01
C THR A 205 -5.74 0.64 0.90
N LYS A 206 -4.57 0.04 1.10
CA LYS A 206 -4.32 -1.10 1.99
C LYS A 206 -3.31 -0.68 3.05
N PHE A 207 -3.63 -0.92 4.33
CA PHE A 207 -2.72 -0.80 5.45
C PHE A 207 -2.41 -2.17 6.04
N GLU A 208 -1.25 -2.29 6.66
CA GLU A 208 -0.86 -3.45 7.45
C GLU A 208 -0.44 -2.99 8.86
N PHE A 209 -0.82 -3.76 9.84
CA PHE A 209 -0.55 -3.47 11.24
C PHE A 209 0.12 -4.66 11.91
N GLY A 210 0.87 -4.38 12.95
CA GLY A 210 1.45 -5.40 13.81
C GLY A 210 1.36 -5.00 15.27
N LEU A 211 1.83 -5.88 16.14
CA LEU A 211 1.91 -5.65 17.58
C LEU A 211 3.36 -5.37 17.96
N ASP A 212 3.56 -4.37 18.81
CA ASP A 212 4.82 -4.16 19.51
C ASP A 212 5.00 -5.19 20.64
N GLU A 213 6.12 -5.10 21.36
CA GLU A 213 6.46 -5.98 22.49
C GLU A 213 5.47 -5.89 23.67
N ASN A 214 4.65 -4.86 23.73
CA ASN A 214 3.63 -4.64 24.76
C ASN A 214 2.23 -5.03 24.28
N GLY A 215 2.08 -5.52 23.04
CA GLY A 215 0.80 -5.88 22.43
C GLY A 215 -0.01 -4.69 21.92
N ASN A 216 0.60 -3.52 21.78
CA ASN A 216 -0.06 -2.37 21.16
C ASN A 216 -0.05 -2.48 19.63
N VAL A 217 -1.16 -2.07 19.01
CA VAL A 217 -1.25 -2.02 17.55
C VAL A 217 -0.39 -0.86 17.01
N VAL A 218 0.45 -1.16 16.04
CA VAL A 218 1.37 -0.25 15.38
C VAL A 218 1.20 -0.37 13.86
N LEU A 219 1.20 0.75 13.16
CA LEU A 219 1.15 0.77 11.70
C LEU A 219 2.50 0.29 11.12
N GLY A 220 2.46 -0.68 10.23
CA GLY A 220 3.65 -1.28 9.61
C GLY A 220 3.61 -1.23 8.08
N ASP A 221 4.54 -1.94 7.47
CA ASP A 221 4.73 -2.05 6.02
C ASP A 221 4.88 -0.68 5.34
N GLU A 222 4.23 -0.47 4.22
CA GLU A 222 4.18 0.82 3.50
C GLU A 222 2.87 1.56 3.78
N MET A 223 2.88 2.86 3.54
CA MET A 223 1.68 3.67 3.70
C MET A 223 1.40 4.52 2.48
N LEU A 224 0.21 4.35 1.89
CA LEU A 224 -0.35 5.20 0.84
C LEU A 224 0.65 5.47 -0.30
N THR A 225 1.22 4.39 -0.82
CA THR A 225 2.12 4.42 -1.97
C THR A 225 1.38 4.09 -3.25
N PRO A 226 1.94 4.37 -4.42
CA PRO A 226 1.38 3.92 -5.70
C PRO A 226 1.25 2.40 -5.86
N ASP A 227 1.92 1.62 -5.02
CA ASP A 227 1.82 0.15 -5.03
C ASP A 227 0.64 -0.37 -4.18
N SER A 228 0.28 0.35 -3.11
CA SER A 228 -0.77 -0.04 -2.17
C SER A 228 -2.07 0.75 -2.32
N SER A 229 -2.12 1.78 -3.17
CA SER A 229 -3.22 2.73 -3.25
C SER A 229 -3.56 3.09 -4.69
N ARG A 230 -4.80 3.54 -4.92
CA ARG A 230 -5.20 4.19 -6.16
C ARG A 230 -5.31 5.69 -5.95
N PHE A 231 -4.50 6.43 -6.70
CA PHE A 231 -4.46 7.88 -6.69
C PHE A 231 -4.97 8.42 -8.02
N TRP A 232 -6.06 9.19 -7.98
CA TRP A 232 -6.64 9.77 -9.19
C TRP A 232 -6.46 11.29 -9.22
N PRO A 233 -6.19 11.88 -10.39
CA PRO A 233 -6.23 13.34 -10.54
C PRO A 233 -7.66 13.85 -10.32
N ALA A 234 -7.83 14.79 -9.38
CA ALA A 234 -9.14 15.27 -8.99
C ALA A 234 -9.79 16.17 -10.04
N ASP A 235 -8.99 16.83 -10.87
CA ASP A 235 -9.43 17.77 -11.91
C ASP A 235 -10.06 17.10 -13.13
N VAL A 236 -9.78 15.83 -13.37
CA VAL A 236 -10.33 15.05 -14.49
C VAL A 236 -11.19 13.85 -14.02
N TYR A 237 -11.47 13.80 -12.71
CA TYR A 237 -12.29 12.74 -12.15
C TYR A 237 -13.73 12.80 -12.69
N GLU A 238 -14.20 11.69 -13.25
CA GLU A 238 -15.57 11.52 -13.73
C GLU A 238 -16.06 10.10 -13.43
N PRO A 239 -17.13 9.91 -12.64
CA PRO A 239 -17.67 8.58 -12.35
C PRO A 239 -18.32 7.93 -13.58
N GLY A 240 -18.38 6.59 -13.58
CA GLY A 240 -18.98 5.80 -14.64
C GLY A 240 -18.00 4.96 -15.44
N HIS A 241 -16.72 5.14 -15.22
CA HIS A 241 -15.64 4.38 -15.88
C HIS A 241 -14.37 4.37 -15.00
N GLY A 242 -13.36 3.59 -15.42
CA GLY A 242 -12.03 3.63 -14.80
C GLY A 242 -11.36 4.99 -14.92
N GLN A 243 -10.54 5.38 -13.94
CA GLN A 243 -9.92 6.69 -13.89
C GLN A 243 -8.45 6.66 -14.32
N PRO A 244 -7.90 7.75 -14.89
CA PRO A 244 -6.47 7.98 -14.91
C PRO A 244 -5.89 7.90 -13.48
N SER A 245 -4.64 7.46 -13.33
CA SER A 245 -4.09 7.30 -11.99
C SER A 245 -2.61 7.64 -11.90
N PHE A 246 -2.15 8.02 -10.68
CA PHE A 246 -0.74 8.21 -10.35
C PHE A 246 -0.11 6.95 -9.75
N ASP A 247 -0.62 5.78 -10.10
CA ASP A 247 -0.17 4.47 -9.64
C ASP A 247 0.16 3.53 -10.80
N LYS A 248 0.37 2.26 -10.52
CA LYS A 248 0.74 1.26 -11.53
C LYS A 248 -0.41 0.81 -12.47
N GLN A 249 -1.58 1.46 -12.41
CA GLN A 249 -2.70 1.11 -13.28
C GLN A 249 -2.36 1.31 -14.76
N PHE A 250 -1.58 2.34 -15.09
CA PHE A 250 -1.09 2.57 -16.46
C PHE A 250 -0.30 1.35 -17.00
N ALA A 251 0.62 0.81 -16.22
CA ALA A 251 1.36 -0.40 -16.61
C ALA A 251 0.44 -1.62 -16.72
N ARG A 252 -0.51 -1.76 -15.80
CA ARG A 252 -1.51 -2.85 -15.83
C ARG A 252 -2.41 -2.78 -17.06
N ASP A 253 -2.87 -1.61 -17.44
CA ASP A 253 -3.74 -1.40 -18.60
C ASP A 253 -2.97 -1.71 -19.89
N TRP A 254 -1.71 -1.30 -19.97
CA TRP A 254 -0.87 -1.66 -21.11
C TRP A 254 -0.69 -3.18 -21.22
N LEU A 255 -0.39 -3.89 -20.13
CA LEU A 255 -0.25 -5.35 -20.12
C LEU A 255 -1.54 -6.06 -20.56
N LYS A 256 -2.69 -5.59 -20.08
CA LYS A 256 -3.99 -6.14 -20.49
C LYS A 256 -4.29 -5.93 -21.97
N ALA A 257 -3.88 -4.79 -22.52
CA ALA A 257 -4.08 -4.46 -23.93
C ALA A 257 -3.07 -5.18 -24.87
N ASN A 258 -1.96 -5.70 -24.33
CA ASN A 258 -0.89 -6.33 -25.10
C ASN A 258 -0.47 -7.71 -24.51
N PRO A 259 -1.38 -8.66 -24.34
CA PRO A 259 -1.10 -9.93 -23.68
C PRO A 259 -0.01 -10.77 -24.40
N GLU A 260 0.15 -10.58 -25.70
CA GLU A 260 1.15 -11.24 -26.53
C GLU A 260 2.59 -10.76 -26.29
N LYS A 261 2.77 -9.64 -25.61
CA LYS A 261 4.10 -9.07 -25.29
C LYS A 261 4.74 -9.66 -24.04
N GLY A 262 4.01 -10.54 -23.33
CA GLY A 262 4.49 -11.13 -22.08
C GLY A 262 4.60 -10.11 -20.94
N TRP A 263 5.55 -10.33 -20.03
CA TRP A 263 5.72 -9.58 -18.79
C TRP A 263 6.83 -8.51 -18.85
N LYS A 264 7.07 -7.95 -20.04
CA LYS A 264 8.06 -6.90 -20.26
C LYS A 264 7.41 -5.66 -20.89
N LEU A 265 7.49 -4.54 -20.18
CA LEU A 265 7.04 -3.25 -20.69
C LEU A 265 8.05 -2.69 -21.71
N PRO A 266 7.61 -2.04 -22.79
CA PRO A 266 8.47 -1.18 -23.59
C PRO A 266 9.10 -0.07 -22.75
N GLU A 267 10.24 0.46 -23.18
CA GLU A 267 11.00 1.45 -22.43
C GLU A 267 10.20 2.75 -22.21
N ASP A 268 9.45 3.20 -23.21
CA ASP A 268 8.57 4.37 -23.12
C ASP A 268 7.43 4.17 -22.10
N VAL A 269 6.86 2.97 -21.99
CA VAL A 269 5.84 2.63 -21.01
C VAL A 269 6.45 2.56 -19.61
N ALA A 270 7.64 1.97 -19.46
CA ALA A 270 8.36 1.93 -18.20
C ALA A 270 8.73 3.36 -17.73
N GLN A 271 9.25 4.20 -18.64
CA GLN A 271 9.56 5.61 -18.34
C GLN A 271 8.28 6.38 -17.96
N LYS A 272 7.20 6.23 -18.70
CA LYS A 272 5.93 6.88 -18.34
C LYS A 272 5.42 6.44 -16.98
N THR A 273 5.64 5.19 -16.61
CA THR A 273 5.24 4.67 -15.29
C THR A 273 5.98 5.39 -14.16
N ILE A 274 7.31 5.57 -14.27
CA ILE A 274 8.05 6.33 -13.25
C ILE A 274 7.70 7.82 -13.24
N ASP A 275 7.47 8.43 -14.40
CA ASP A 275 7.04 9.82 -14.49
C ASP A 275 5.73 10.06 -13.73
N ILE A 276 4.77 9.13 -13.85
CA ILE A 276 3.50 9.13 -13.13
C ILE A 276 3.73 9.03 -11.60
N TYR A 277 4.64 8.17 -11.15
CA TYR A 277 4.96 8.02 -9.73
C TYR A 277 5.62 9.30 -9.16
N LEU A 278 6.53 9.89 -9.90
CA LEU A 278 7.22 11.13 -9.52
C LEU A 278 6.24 12.31 -9.47
N GLU A 279 5.33 12.42 -10.43
CA GLU A 279 4.29 13.44 -10.45
C GLU A 279 3.36 13.31 -9.23
N GLY A 280 2.90 12.10 -8.92
CA GLY A 280 2.08 11.83 -7.74
C GLY A 280 2.80 12.19 -6.44
N TYR A 281 4.09 11.84 -6.33
CA TYR A 281 4.92 12.18 -5.19
C TYR A 281 5.05 13.70 -5.01
N GLU A 282 5.40 14.43 -6.07
CA GLU A 282 5.59 15.88 -6.03
C GLU A 282 4.29 16.61 -5.69
N LYS A 283 3.16 16.19 -6.27
CA LYS A 283 1.83 16.75 -5.94
C LYS A 283 1.50 16.56 -4.46
N LEU A 284 1.66 15.36 -3.92
CA LEU A 284 1.35 15.06 -2.52
C LEU A 284 2.28 15.76 -1.55
N THR A 285 3.58 15.70 -1.77
CA THR A 285 4.56 16.24 -0.82
C THR A 285 4.84 17.73 -1.01
N GLY A 286 4.52 18.28 -2.17
CA GLY A 286 4.84 19.66 -2.55
C GLY A 286 6.32 19.87 -2.88
N LYS A 287 7.10 18.81 -3.03
CA LYS A 287 8.54 18.85 -3.30
C LYS A 287 8.89 17.76 -4.32
N PRO A 288 9.82 18.03 -5.27
CA PRO A 288 10.34 16.98 -6.12
C PRO A 288 11.07 15.94 -5.27
N LEU A 289 11.11 14.70 -5.77
CA LEU A 289 11.90 13.65 -5.13
C LEU A 289 13.37 14.09 -5.10
N GLY A 290 13.99 14.04 -3.92
CA GLY A 290 15.41 14.35 -3.76
C GLY A 290 16.30 13.49 -4.66
N LYS A 291 17.53 13.98 -4.88
CA LYS A 291 18.52 13.25 -5.69
C LYS A 291 18.93 11.96 -5.01
#